data_6fb29f6d22bf3edb0e5eed7123dc74d7
#
_entry.id   6fb29f6d22bf3edb0e5eed7123dc74d7
#
_cell.length_a   1.000
_cell.length_b   1.000
_cell.length_c   1.000
_cell.angle_alpha   90.00
_cell.angle_beta   90.00
_cell.angle_gamma   90.00
#
_symmetry.space_group_name_H-M   'P 1'
#
loop_
_entity.id
_entity.type
_entity.pdbx_description
1 polymer ?
#
loop_
_entity_poly.entity_id
_entity_poly.type
_entity_poly.pdbx_seq_one_letter_code
_entity_poly.pdbx_strand_id
1 'polypeptide(L)'
;MKMSRIALAMLVAAPLAAANAGVTVTPLMLGYTFQDSQHNNGGDKGELTAGPELQDDLFVGAALGVELTPWLGFEAEYNQVKGDVDGTGVTGSEYKQTQINGNFYATSDLITKNYDSKVKPYALLGAGHYTYKIDDVAYRSKEEGTLGNAGLGVFWRLNDALSLRTEARGTYNFDEKFWNYTALAGLNVVLGGHLKPAAAPVVVVPVEPAPVEPAPQELTEDLNMELRVFFDTNK
;
A
#
# COMPACT_ATOMS: atom_id res chain seq x y z
N MET A 1 -27.88 -4.93 -8.09
CA MET A 1 -27.21 -4.27 -9.24
C MET A 1 -26.78 -2.80 -9.02
N LYS A 2 -27.23 -2.10 -7.96
CA LYS A 2 -26.82 -0.68 -7.73
C LYS A 2 -25.50 -0.52 -6.99
N MET A 3 -25.11 -1.52 -6.18
CA MET A 3 -23.88 -1.46 -5.37
C MET A 3 -22.58 -1.56 -6.20
N SER A 4 -22.56 -2.35 -7.29
CA SER A 4 -21.37 -2.51 -8.13
C SER A 4 -20.95 -1.22 -8.85
N ARG A 5 -21.90 -0.35 -9.16
CA ARG A 5 -21.63 0.95 -9.80
C ARG A 5 -21.03 1.96 -8.83
N ILE A 6 -21.43 1.89 -7.55
CA ILE A 6 -20.88 2.75 -6.50
C ILE A 6 -19.46 2.31 -6.15
N ALA A 7 -19.21 1.00 -6.06
CA ALA A 7 -17.87 0.47 -5.84
C ALA A 7 -16.90 0.82 -6.98
N LEU A 8 -17.36 0.71 -8.24
CA LEU A 8 -16.59 1.12 -9.41
C LEU A 8 -16.34 2.64 -9.42
N ALA A 9 -17.34 3.44 -9.01
CA ALA A 9 -17.20 4.90 -8.91
C ALA A 9 -16.20 5.30 -7.80
N MET A 10 -16.20 4.60 -6.66
CA MET A 10 -15.21 4.82 -5.60
C MET A 10 -13.81 4.39 -6.03
N LEU A 11 -13.69 3.32 -6.81
CA LEU A 11 -12.43 2.84 -7.38
C LEU A 11 -11.81 3.87 -8.36
N VAL A 12 -12.65 4.62 -9.07
CA VAL A 12 -12.22 5.67 -10.02
C VAL A 12 -12.02 7.03 -9.34
N ALA A 13 -12.79 7.32 -8.28
CA ALA A 13 -12.76 8.64 -7.62
C ALA A 13 -11.62 8.78 -6.58
N ALA A 14 -11.21 7.69 -5.94
CA ALA A 14 -10.13 7.71 -4.95
C ALA A 14 -8.78 8.22 -5.50
N PRO A 15 -8.34 7.82 -6.72
CA PRO A 15 -7.08 8.31 -7.29
C PRO A 15 -7.11 9.79 -7.70
N LEU A 16 -8.29 10.32 -8.06
CA LEU A 16 -8.43 11.72 -8.51
C LEU A 16 -8.29 12.73 -7.36
N ALA A 17 -8.61 12.34 -6.14
CA ALA A 17 -8.44 13.17 -4.96
C ALA A 17 -6.98 13.21 -4.47
N ALA A 18 -6.14 12.29 -4.91
CA ALA A 18 -4.76 12.09 -4.48
C ALA A 18 -3.72 12.53 -5.52
N ALA A 19 -4.04 13.51 -6.37
CA ALA A 19 -3.23 13.91 -7.53
C ALA A 19 -1.75 14.30 -7.23
N ASN A 20 -1.35 14.35 -5.95
CA ASN A 20 0.05 14.54 -5.52
C ASN A 20 0.57 13.41 -4.62
N ALA A 21 -0.20 12.36 -4.39
CA ALA A 21 0.20 11.20 -3.60
C ALA A 21 0.49 10.03 -4.54
N GLY A 22 1.43 9.16 -4.19
CA GLY A 22 1.75 7.98 -4.98
C GLY A 22 0.51 7.12 -5.25
N VAL A 23 0.01 7.16 -6.46
CA VAL A 23 -1.09 6.32 -6.90
C VAL A 23 -0.52 4.95 -7.25
N THR A 24 -1.08 3.90 -6.69
CA THR A 24 -0.62 2.53 -6.93
C THR A 24 -1.61 1.79 -7.82
N VAL A 25 -1.09 1.07 -8.79
CA VAL A 25 -1.88 0.22 -9.68
C VAL A 25 -1.26 -1.16 -9.68
N THR A 26 -2.03 -2.17 -9.33
CA THR A 26 -1.68 -3.57 -9.49
C THR A 26 -2.58 -4.15 -10.58
N PRO A 27 -2.18 -4.09 -11.85
CA PRO A 27 -3.07 -4.42 -12.97
C PRO A 27 -3.38 -5.90 -13.05
N LEU A 28 -2.52 -6.74 -12.48
CA LEU A 28 -2.67 -8.19 -12.47
C LEU A 28 -2.08 -8.77 -11.20
N MET A 29 -2.87 -9.52 -10.49
CA MET A 29 -2.49 -10.44 -9.43
C MET A 29 -2.91 -11.85 -9.84
N LEU A 30 -2.00 -12.79 -9.69
CA LEU A 30 -2.23 -14.20 -9.92
C LEU A 30 -1.90 -14.96 -8.65
N GLY A 31 -2.68 -15.92 -8.31
CA GLY A 31 -2.48 -16.71 -7.11
C GLY A 31 -3.28 -17.98 -7.10
N TYR A 32 -3.25 -18.62 -5.97
CA TYR A 32 -3.95 -19.86 -5.71
C TYR A 32 -4.67 -19.74 -4.38
N THR A 33 -5.95 -20.07 -4.37
CA THR A 33 -6.79 -20.04 -3.18
C THR A 33 -7.03 -21.47 -2.70
N PHE A 34 -6.64 -21.71 -1.45
CA PHE A 34 -6.90 -22.94 -0.70
C PHE A 34 -8.20 -22.76 0.05
N GLN A 35 -9.17 -23.57 -0.26
CA GLN A 35 -10.48 -23.54 0.40
C GLN A 35 -10.45 -24.43 1.64
N ASP A 36 -11.10 -23.98 2.72
CA ASP A 36 -11.28 -24.84 3.89
C ASP A 36 -12.35 -25.89 3.57
N SER A 37 -11.91 -27.15 3.44
CA SER A 37 -12.78 -28.30 3.17
C SER A 37 -13.80 -28.60 4.29
N GLN A 38 -13.75 -27.87 5.39
CA GLN A 38 -14.71 -27.97 6.50
C GLN A 38 -16.10 -27.38 6.19
N HIS A 39 -16.28 -26.80 5.02
CA HIS A 39 -17.55 -26.20 4.62
C HIS A 39 -18.69 -27.21 4.45
N ASN A 40 -18.38 -28.51 4.44
CA ASN A 40 -19.38 -29.59 4.34
C ASN A 40 -20.08 -29.95 5.63
N ASN A 41 -19.69 -29.40 6.74
CA ASN A 41 -20.42 -29.61 7.99
C ASN A 41 -21.52 -28.53 8.11
N GLY A 42 -22.48 -28.61 7.20
CA GLY A 42 -23.76 -27.90 7.34
C GLY A 42 -24.30 -28.15 8.72
N GLY A 43 -24.48 -27.06 9.40
CA GLY A 43 -24.97 -26.81 10.72
C GLY A 43 -25.58 -27.95 11.52
N ASP A 44 -25.39 -27.81 12.80
CA ASP A 44 -26.24 -28.30 13.87
C ASP A 44 -27.44 -29.15 13.39
N LYS A 45 -27.25 -30.44 13.36
CA LYS A 45 -28.18 -31.58 13.36
C LYS A 45 -27.93 -32.60 12.25
N GLY A 46 -26.96 -33.44 12.47
CA GLY A 46 -27.13 -34.90 12.31
C GLY A 46 -27.65 -35.45 10.98
N GLU A 47 -27.54 -34.74 9.85
CA GLU A 47 -27.90 -35.31 8.57
C GLU A 47 -26.79 -34.99 7.57
N LEU A 48 -26.05 -36.04 7.18
CA LEU A 48 -25.02 -36.02 6.16
C LEU A 48 -25.64 -35.78 4.78
N THR A 49 -26.00 -34.54 4.50
CA THR A 49 -26.13 -34.13 3.11
C THR A 49 -24.75 -33.64 2.68
N ALA A 50 -24.03 -34.48 1.93
CA ALA A 50 -22.82 -34.10 1.25
C ALA A 50 -23.13 -32.87 0.35
N GLY A 51 -22.84 -31.70 0.85
CA GLY A 51 -22.89 -30.47 0.05
C GLY A 51 -21.75 -30.50 -0.99
N PRO A 52 -21.83 -29.67 -2.02
CA PRO A 52 -20.79 -29.56 -3.02
C PRO A 52 -19.50 -29.05 -2.37
N GLU A 53 -18.39 -29.77 -2.58
CA GLU A 53 -17.06 -29.36 -2.16
C GLU A 53 -16.47 -28.43 -3.19
N LEU A 54 -16.01 -27.26 -2.73
CA LEU A 54 -15.27 -26.33 -3.57
C LEU A 54 -13.82 -26.79 -3.64
N GLN A 55 -13.31 -26.90 -4.86
CA GLN A 55 -11.90 -27.20 -5.06
C GLN A 55 -11.04 -25.96 -4.96
N ASP A 56 -9.79 -26.16 -4.59
CA ASP A 56 -8.75 -25.14 -4.59
C ASP A 56 -8.52 -24.59 -6.00
N ASP A 57 -8.39 -23.24 -6.15
CA ASP A 57 -8.42 -22.72 -7.49
C ASP A 57 -7.64 -21.44 -7.75
N LEU A 58 -7.54 -21.13 -9.05
CA LEU A 58 -6.82 -19.98 -9.56
C LEU A 58 -7.48 -18.65 -9.15
N PHE A 59 -6.73 -17.85 -8.43
CA PHE A 59 -7.05 -16.46 -8.10
C PHE A 59 -6.54 -15.51 -9.18
N VAL A 60 -7.39 -14.65 -9.67
CA VAL A 60 -7.02 -13.56 -10.58
C VAL A 60 -7.59 -12.26 -10.03
N GLY A 61 -6.77 -11.22 -9.92
CA GLY A 61 -7.21 -9.94 -9.38
C GLY A 61 -6.47 -8.75 -9.94
N ALA A 62 -7.01 -7.57 -9.63
CA ALA A 62 -6.39 -6.28 -9.88
C ALA A 62 -6.73 -5.32 -8.74
N ALA A 63 -5.85 -4.35 -8.47
CA ALA A 63 -6.07 -3.35 -7.44
C ALA A 63 -5.66 -1.96 -7.90
N LEU A 64 -6.37 -0.97 -7.35
CA LEU A 64 -6.04 0.45 -7.43
C LEU A 64 -5.90 0.98 -6.01
N GLY A 65 -4.83 1.69 -5.74
CA GLY A 65 -4.56 2.20 -4.41
C GLY A 65 -3.91 3.57 -4.41
N VAL A 66 -3.66 4.03 -3.21
CA VAL A 66 -3.01 5.30 -2.93
C VAL A 66 -2.17 5.17 -1.67
N GLU A 67 -0.96 5.69 -1.72
CA GLU A 67 -0.13 5.87 -0.53
C GLU A 67 -0.71 7.05 0.28
N LEU A 68 -1.12 6.79 1.50
CA LEU A 68 -1.63 7.81 2.44
C LEU A 68 -0.48 8.48 3.20
N THR A 69 0.54 7.69 3.47
CA THR A 69 1.80 8.11 4.08
C THR A 69 2.94 7.31 3.42
N PRO A 70 4.21 7.63 3.68
CA PRO A 70 5.32 6.83 3.14
C PRO A 70 5.34 5.35 3.56
N TRP A 71 4.55 4.98 4.57
CA TRP A 71 4.49 3.61 5.11
C TRP A 71 3.09 3.01 5.15
N LEU A 72 2.03 3.80 4.90
CA LEU A 72 0.63 3.36 4.93
C LEU A 72 -0.02 3.63 3.58
N GLY A 73 -0.68 2.64 3.04
CA GLY A 73 -1.50 2.77 1.84
C GLY A 73 -2.89 2.20 2.02
N PHE A 74 -3.76 2.61 1.12
CA PHE A 74 -5.10 2.05 0.94
C PHE A 74 -5.24 1.55 -0.50
N GLU A 75 -5.90 0.42 -0.68
CA GLU A 75 -6.21 -0.11 -1.99
C GLU A 75 -7.66 -0.62 -2.06
N ALA A 76 -8.27 -0.47 -3.22
CA ALA A 76 -9.48 -1.13 -3.63
C ALA A 76 -9.11 -2.25 -4.60
N GLU A 77 -9.53 -3.46 -4.29
CA GLU A 77 -9.19 -4.68 -5.01
C GLU A 77 -10.44 -5.31 -5.60
N TYR A 78 -10.33 -5.77 -6.84
CA TYR A 78 -11.28 -6.66 -7.47
C TYR A 78 -10.59 -7.97 -7.78
N ASN A 79 -11.16 -9.08 -7.34
CA ASN A 79 -10.63 -10.38 -7.64
C ASN A 79 -11.72 -11.41 -7.97
N GLN A 80 -11.29 -12.48 -8.59
CA GLN A 80 -12.13 -13.57 -9.01
C GLN A 80 -11.40 -14.88 -8.81
N VAL A 81 -12.10 -15.83 -8.23
CA VAL A 81 -11.69 -17.24 -8.17
C VAL A 81 -12.70 -18.03 -8.99
N LYS A 82 -12.22 -18.94 -9.81
CA LYS A 82 -13.05 -19.88 -10.56
C LYS A 82 -12.52 -21.28 -10.31
N GLY A 83 -13.41 -22.23 -10.16
CA GLY A 83 -13.05 -23.60 -9.93
C GLY A 83 -14.18 -24.57 -10.14
N ASP A 84 -13.82 -25.82 -9.95
CA ASP A 84 -14.73 -26.93 -10.10
C ASP A 84 -15.43 -27.24 -8.78
N VAL A 85 -16.65 -27.72 -8.90
CA VAL A 85 -17.45 -28.19 -7.77
C VAL A 85 -17.46 -29.72 -7.82
N ASP A 86 -16.98 -30.35 -6.76
CA ASP A 86 -17.11 -31.80 -6.56
C ASP A 86 -18.23 -32.12 -5.54
N GLY A 87 -19.03 -33.11 -5.82
CA GLY A 87 -20.07 -33.55 -4.89
C GLY A 87 -21.06 -34.50 -5.52
N THR A 88 -21.83 -35.19 -4.67
CA THR A 88 -22.84 -36.15 -5.10
C THR A 88 -23.94 -35.47 -5.91
N GLY A 89 -23.90 -35.64 -7.23
CA GLY A 89 -24.91 -35.14 -8.16
C GLY A 89 -24.61 -33.80 -8.87
N VAL A 90 -23.42 -33.21 -8.66
CA VAL A 90 -23.01 -31.93 -9.21
C VAL A 90 -21.61 -32.00 -9.83
N THR A 91 -21.14 -33.18 -10.21
CA THR A 91 -19.80 -33.40 -10.77
C THR A 91 -19.67 -32.69 -12.11
N GLY A 92 -18.69 -31.77 -12.23
CA GLY A 92 -18.37 -31.03 -13.46
C GLY A 92 -19.04 -29.67 -13.56
N SER A 93 -19.59 -29.14 -12.48
CA SER A 93 -20.10 -27.76 -12.43
C SER A 93 -18.98 -26.78 -12.03
N GLU A 94 -18.97 -25.63 -12.68
CA GLU A 94 -18.03 -24.57 -12.34
C GLU A 94 -18.64 -23.61 -11.32
N TYR A 95 -17.83 -23.16 -10.35
CA TYR A 95 -18.18 -22.04 -9.50
C TYR A 95 -17.36 -20.80 -9.86
N LYS A 96 -17.94 -19.67 -9.57
CA LYS A 96 -17.29 -18.37 -9.72
C LYS A 96 -17.54 -17.55 -8.47
N GLN A 97 -16.46 -17.23 -7.76
CA GLN A 97 -16.47 -16.28 -6.67
C GLN A 97 -15.86 -14.97 -7.15
N THR A 98 -16.56 -13.86 -6.93
CA THR A 98 -16.09 -12.51 -7.22
C THR A 98 -16.05 -11.73 -5.92
N GLN A 99 -14.97 -11.02 -5.67
CA GLN A 99 -14.79 -10.21 -4.46
C GLN A 99 -14.43 -8.77 -4.82
N ILE A 100 -14.91 -7.84 -4.02
CA ILE A 100 -14.51 -6.43 -4.03
C ILE A 100 -14.08 -6.09 -2.61
N ASN A 101 -12.81 -5.74 -2.43
CA ASN A 101 -12.20 -5.51 -1.13
C ASN A 101 -11.66 -4.09 -1.01
N GLY A 102 -11.73 -3.52 0.18
CA GLY A 102 -10.98 -2.34 0.58
C GLY A 102 -9.95 -2.74 1.62
N ASN A 103 -8.67 -2.50 1.34
CA ASN A 103 -7.56 -2.94 2.16
C ASN A 103 -6.67 -1.77 2.57
N PHE A 104 -6.29 -1.74 3.84
CA PHE A 104 -5.15 -0.94 4.30
C PHE A 104 -3.93 -1.85 4.37
N TYR A 105 -2.78 -1.34 3.94
CA TYR A 105 -1.51 -2.02 4.13
C TYR A 105 -0.49 -1.10 4.78
N ALA A 106 0.31 -1.65 5.70
CA ALA A 106 1.38 -0.93 6.36
C ALA A 106 2.71 -1.64 6.08
N THR A 107 3.68 -0.89 5.54
CA THR A 107 5.00 -1.42 5.20
C THR A 107 5.94 -1.39 6.40
N SER A 108 7.02 -2.17 6.34
CA SER A 108 8.10 -2.18 7.34
C SER A 108 8.74 -0.81 7.59
N ASP A 109 8.55 0.15 6.68
CA ASP A 109 9.06 1.52 6.81
C ASP A 109 8.48 2.26 8.02
N LEU A 110 7.32 1.83 8.53
CA LEU A 110 6.77 2.30 9.80
C LEU A 110 7.78 2.15 10.95
N ILE A 111 8.51 1.04 10.97
CA ILE A 111 9.46 0.69 12.03
C ILE A 111 10.88 1.06 11.63
N THR A 112 11.29 0.66 10.43
CA THR A 112 12.68 0.78 9.97
C THR A 112 13.07 2.18 9.54
N LYS A 113 12.08 3.01 9.14
CA LYS A 113 12.26 4.34 8.53
C LYS A 113 13.17 4.31 7.29
N ASN A 114 13.33 3.15 6.67
CA ASN A 114 14.18 2.95 5.50
C ASN A 114 13.33 2.95 4.21
N TYR A 115 12.98 4.12 3.74
CA TYR A 115 12.10 4.32 2.59
C TYR A 115 12.73 3.92 1.25
N ASP A 116 14.04 3.72 1.21
CA ASP A 116 14.77 3.30 -0.01
C ASP A 116 15.04 1.79 -0.08
N SER A 117 14.52 1.02 0.88
CA SER A 117 14.67 -0.44 0.88
C SER A 117 14.13 -1.06 -0.40
N LYS A 118 14.88 -2.01 -0.95
CA LYS A 118 14.43 -2.81 -2.11
C LYS A 118 13.42 -3.88 -1.74
N VAL A 119 13.42 -4.28 -0.47
CA VAL A 119 12.54 -5.32 0.06
C VAL A 119 11.73 -4.70 1.19
N LYS A 120 10.41 -4.60 0.98
CA LYS A 120 9.49 -3.97 1.94
C LYS A 120 8.41 -4.97 2.36
N PRO A 121 8.63 -5.70 3.46
CA PRO A 121 7.56 -6.46 4.08
C PRO A 121 6.39 -5.54 4.45
N TYR A 122 5.18 -6.06 4.36
CA TYR A 122 3.98 -5.34 4.77
C TYR A 122 2.96 -6.27 5.40
N ALA A 123 2.09 -5.70 6.21
CA ALA A 123 0.88 -6.32 6.69
C ALA A 123 -0.33 -5.65 6.07
N LEU A 124 -1.36 -6.42 5.79
CA LEU A 124 -2.60 -5.98 5.17
C LEU A 124 -3.78 -6.37 6.04
N LEU A 125 -4.74 -5.47 6.15
CA LEU A 125 -6.03 -5.70 6.80
C LEU A 125 -7.13 -5.04 5.99
N GLY A 126 -8.21 -5.77 5.75
CA GLY A 126 -9.29 -5.24 4.94
C GLY A 126 -10.63 -5.92 5.18
N ALA A 127 -11.60 -5.42 4.45
CA ALA A 127 -12.94 -6.00 4.40
C ALA A 127 -13.50 -5.84 2.99
N GLY A 128 -14.48 -6.66 2.66
CA GLY A 128 -15.07 -6.63 1.35
C GLY A 128 -16.40 -7.35 1.26
N HIS A 129 -16.86 -7.43 0.03
CA HIS A 129 -18.08 -8.10 -0.33
C HIS A 129 -17.78 -9.17 -1.37
N TYR A 130 -18.35 -10.34 -1.21
CA TYR A 130 -18.24 -11.41 -2.18
C TYR A 130 -19.59 -11.73 -2.80
N THR A 131 -19.54 -12.20 -4.03
CA THR A 131 -20.64 -12.80 -4.74
C THR A 131 -20.19 -14.15 -5.23
N TYR A 132 -20.91 -15.19 -4.83
CA TYR A 132 -20.71 -16.57 -5.22
C TYR A 132 -21.77 -16.99 -6.20
N LYS A 133 -21.40 -17.70 -7.26
CA LYS A 133 -22.31 -18.23 -8.27
C LYS A 133 -21.89 -19.64 -8.64
N ILE A 134 -22.84 -20.55 -8.63
CA ILE A 134 -22.74 -21.86 -9.28
C ILE A 134 -23.67 -21.80 -10.50
N ASP A 135 -23.11 -22.04 -11.67
CA ASP A 135 -23.88 -22.13 -12.92
C ASP A 135 -23.98 -23.61 -13.31
N ASP A 136 -24.93 -24.30 -12.71
CA ASP A 136 -25.34 -25.66 -13.13
C ASP A 136 -26.75 -25.62 -13.71
N VAL A 137 -27.01 -26.55 -14.64
CA VAL A 137 -28.34 -26.75 -15.25
C VAL A 137 -29.36 -27.21 -14.20
N ALA A 138 -28.90 -27.93 -13.17
CA ALA A 138 -29.74 -28.46 -12.10
C ALA A 138 -29.74 -27.60 -10.82
N TYR A 139 -28.72 -26.76 -10.61
CA TYR A 139 -28.53 -26.02 -9.37
C TYR A 139 -28.00 -24.61 -9.66
N ARG A 140 -28.85 -23.63 -9.60
CA ARG A 140 -28.44 -22.22 -9.66
C ARG A 140 -28.50 -21.63 -8.26
N SER A 141 -27.36 -21.45 -7.63
CA SER A 141 -27.26 -20.70 -6.39
C SER A 141 -26.46 -19.43 -6.62
N LYS A 142 -26.96 -18.34 -6.05
CA LYS A 142 -26.27 -17.06 -5.97
C LYS A 142 -26.27 -16.62 -4.52
N GLU A 143 -25.12 -16.56 -3.93
CA GLU A 143 -24.92 -16.10 -2.57
C GLU A 143 -24.08 -14.84 -2.55
N GLU A 144 -24.37 -13.96 -1.63
CA GLU A 144 -23.67 -12.70 -1.43
C GLU A 144 -23.44 -12.51 0.05
N GLY A 145 -22.28 -12.03 0.42
CA GLY A 145 -21.98 -11.79 1.82
C GLY A 145 -20.78 -10.88 2.04
N THR A 146 -20.41 -10.74 3.29
CA THR A 146 -19.34 -9.87 3.74
C THR A 146 -18.15 -10.71 4.18
N LEU A 147 -16.95 -10.26 3.87
CA LEU A 147 -15.71 -10.88 4.27
C LEU A 147 -14.77 -9.89 4.94
N GLY A 148 -13.91 -10.42 5.80
CA GLY A 148 -12.73 -9.73 6.31
C GLY A 148 -11.48 -10.44 5.81
N ASN A 149 -10.43 -9.70 5.53
CA ASN A 149 -9.17 -10.28 5.10
C ASN A 149 -7.99 -9.72 5.89
N ALA A 150 -6.99 -10.56 6.13
CA ALA A 150 -5.73 -10.18 6.73
C ALA A 150 -4.60 -10.92 6.02
N GLY A 151 -3.50 -10.22 5.76
CA GLY A 151 -2.40 -10.80 4.99
C GLY A 151 -1.04 -10.24 5.38
N LEU A 152 -0.03 -10.98 4.97
CA LEU A 152 1.36 -10.56 5.03
C LEU A 152 1.97 -10.70 3.65
N GLY A 153 2.78 -9.74 3.27
CA GLY A 153 3.40 -9.75 1.95
C GLY A 153 4.72 -9.01 1.91
N VAL A 154 5.30 -9.00 0.73
CA VAL A 154 6.56 -8.30 0.46
C VAL A 154 6.45 -7.60 -0.89
N PHE A 155 6.79 -6.32 -0.93
CA PHE A 155 7.10 -5.60 -2.16
C PHE A 155 8.59 -5.73 -2.46
N TRP A 156 8.91 -6.27 -3.62
CA TRP A 156 10.27 -6.40 -4.17
C TRP A 156 10.45 -5.30 -5.20
N ARG A 157 11.08 -4.20 -4.81
CA ARG A 157 11.27 -3.03 -5.66
C ARG A 157 12.23 -3.34 -6.80
N LEU A 158 11.74 -3.29 -8.03
CA LEU A 158 12.53 -3.48 -9.25
C LEU A 158 13.14 -2.15 -9.71
N ASN A 159 12.35 -1.07 -9.61
CA ASN A 159 12.77 0.32 -9.82
C ASN A 159 11.85 1.26 -9.03
N ASP A 160 11.96 2.58 -9.24
CA ASP A 160 11.20 3.57 -8.47
C ASP A 160 9.69 3.54 -8.74
N ALA A 161 9.26 2.98 -9.85
CA ALA A 161 7.87 2.90 -10.23
C ALA A 161 7.29 1.48 -10.20
N LEU A 162 8.14 0.44 -10.18
CA LEU A 162 7.71 -0.94 -10.38
C LEU A 162 8.21 -1.83 -9.24
N SER A 163 7.30 -2.60 -8.66
CA SER A 163 7.59 -3.62 -7.66
C SER A 163 6.89 -4.93 -8.00
N LEU A 164 7.54 -6.05 -7.72
CA LEU A 164 6.86 -7.33 -7.60
C LEU A 164 6.22 -7.39 -6.21
N ARG A 165 4.97 -7.82 -6.15
CA ARG A 165 4.24 -8.08 -4.90
C ARG A 165 4.09 -9.58 -4.71
N THR A 166 4.39 -10.08 -3.52
CA THR A 166 4.05 -11.44 -3.10
C THR A 166 3.30 -11.36 -1.78
N GLU A 167 2.25 -12.17 -1.61
CA GLU A 167 1.37 -12.08 -0.44
C GLU A 167 0.77 -13.43 -0.09
N ALA A 168 0.62 -13.68 1.21
CA ALA A 168 -0.21 -14.72 1.77
C ALA A 168 -1.33 -14.07 2.57
N ARG A 169 -2.57 -14.47 2.31
CA ARG A 169 -3.79 -13.85 2.86
C ARG A 169 -4.74 -14.90 3.40
N GLY A 170 -5.29 -14.64 4.58
CA GLY A 170 -6.47 -15.30 5.10
C GLY A 170 -7.71 -14.44 4.88
N THR A 171 -8.77 -15.01 4.38
CA THR A 171 -10.07 -14.37 4.20
C THR A 171 -11.11 -15.09 5.01
N TYR A 172 -11.80 -14.38 5.89
CA TYR A 172 -12.87 -14.91 6.70
C TYR A 172 -14.22 -14.47 6.17
N ASN A 173 -15.07 -15.43 5.88
CA ASN A 173 -16.46 -15.20 5.51
C ASN A 173 -17.31 -15.09 6.78
N PHE A 174 -17.95 -13.93 7.01
CA PHE A 174 -18.75 -13.69 8.21
C PHE A 174 -20.11 -14.37 8.17
N ASP A 175 -20.66 -14.56 6.99
CA ASP A 175 -22.00 -15.13 6.81
C ASP A 175 -21.96 -16.65 6.96
N GLU A 176 -20.95 -17.29 6.36
CA GLU A 176 -20.81 -18.74 6.35
C GLU A 176 -19.76 -19.28 7.35
N LYS A 177 -19.00 -18.38 8.01
CA LYS A 177 -18.08 -18.67 9.12
C LYS A 177 -16.94 -19.64 8.78
N PHE A 178 -16.32 -19.47 7.60
CA PHE A 178 -15.16 -20.24 7.20
C PHE A 178 -13.99 -19.37 6.74
N TRP A 179 -12.81 -19.97 6.69
CA TRP A 179 -11.58 -19.34 6.24
C TRP A 179 -11.17 -19.86 4.87
N ASN A 180 -10.70 -18.95 4.03
CA ASN A 180 -9.95 -19.24 2.83
C ASN A 180 -8.55 -18.67 2.94
N TYR A 181 -7.58 -19.36 2.38
CA TYR A 181 -6.20 -18.89 2.35
C TYR A 181 -5.76 -18.71 0.89
N THR A 182 -5.13 -17.60 0.60
CA THR A 182 -4.67 -17.28 -0.76
C THR A 182 -3.19 -16.94 -0.73
N ALA A 183 -2.41 -17.55 -1.61
CA ALA A 183 -1.06 -17.14 -1.92
C ALA A 183 -1.07 -16.48 -3.31
N LEU A 184 -0.54 -15.29 -3.43
CA LEU A 184 -0.59 -14.54 -4.68
C LEU A 184 0.72 -13.80 -4.97
N ALA A 185 0.93 -13.51 -6.25
CA ALA A 185 1.96 -12.61 -6.74
C ALA A 185 1.35 -11.65 -7.77
N GLY A 186 1.91 -10.44 -7.86
CA GLY A 186 1.44 -9.42 -8.79
C GLY A 186 2.50 -8.37 -9.08
N LEU A 187 2.25 -7.57 -10.10
CA LEU A 187 3.07 -6.40 -10.40
C LEU A 187 2.38 -5.15 -9.88
N ASN A 188 3.07 -4.39 -9.06
CA ASN A 188 2.60 -3.12 -8.53
C ASN A 188 3.35 -1.97 -9.18
N VAL A 189 2.62 -1.00 -9.72
CA VAL A 189 3.13 0.20 -10.39
C VAL A 189 2.74 1.42 -9.56
N VAL A 190 3.70 2.28 -9.27
CA VAL A 190 3.48 3.55 -8.55
C VAL A 190 3.55 4.69 -9.55
N LEU A 191 2.44 5.39 -9.73
CA LEU A 191 2.32 6.54 -10.61
C LEU A 191 2.64 7.82 -9.83
N GLY A 192 3.47 8.69 -10.38
CA GLY A 192 3.88 9.94 -9.73
C GLY A 192 4.97 9.79 -8.67
N GLY A 193 5.51 8.57 -8.49
CA GLY A 193 6.53 8.26 -7.49
C GLY A 193 5.97 8.01 -6.08
N HIS A 194 6.79 7.43 -5.23
CA HIS A 194 6.44 7.17 -3.84
C HIS A 194 6.36 8.45 -3.01
N LEU A 195 5.46 8.49 -2.04
CA LEU A 195 5.44 9.52 -1.02
C LEU A 195 6.76 9.50 -0.23
N LYS A 196 7.36 10.66 -0.09
CA LYS A 196 8.55 10.85 0.74
C LYS A 196 8.16 11.44 2.10
N PRO A 197 8.90 11.12 3.17
CA PRO A 197 8.73 11.80 4.44
C PRO A 197 8.91 13.31 4.25
N ALA A 198 8.16 14.11 4.98
CA ALA A 198 8.40 15.54 5.04
C ALA A 198 9.85 15.78 5.49
N ALA A 199 10.57 16.64 4.78
CA ALA A 199 11.91 17.04 5.19
C ALA A 199 11.85 17.54 6.64
N ALA A 200 12.74 17.05 7.49
CA ALA A 200 12.85 17.57 8.85
C ALA A 200 13.06 19.11 8.76
N PRO A 201 12.40 19.90 9.61
CA PRO A 201 12.63 21.33 9.63
C PRO A 201 14.13 21.56 9.83
N VAL A 202 14.73 22.30 8.90
CA VAL A 202 16.12 22.73 9.04
C VAL A 202 16.16 23.58 10.29
N VAL A 203 16.73 23.05 11.35
CA VAL A 203 17.08 23.84 12.52
C VAL A 203 18.16 24.79 12.05
N VAL A 204 17.80 26.00 11.71
CA VAL A 204 18.76 27.07 11.48
C VAL A 204 19.38 27.33 12.84
N VAL A 205 20.51 26.67 13.11
CA VAL A 205 21.36 27.05 14.23
C VAL A 205 21.77 28.49 13.92
N PRO A 206 21.46 29.47 14.78
CA PRO A 206 21.96 30.81 14.60
C PRO A 206 23.49 30.71 14.46
N VAL A 207 24.00 31.08 13.30
CA VAL A 207 25.46 31.20 13.14
C VAL A 207 25.85 32.31 14.09
N GLU A 208 26.55 31.94 15.15
CA GLU A 208 27.17 32.93 16.05
C GLU A 208 27.99 33.87 15.15
N PRO A 209 27.72 35.21 15.19
CA PRO A 209 28.43 36.12 14.32
C PRO A 209 29.92 35.90 14.55
N ALA A 210 30.63 35.65 13.45
CA ALA A 210 32.08 35.53 13.49
C ALA A 210 32.66 36.70 14.28
N PRO A 211 33.64 36.48 15.15
CA PRO A 211 34.31 37.55 15.89
C PRO A 211 34.69 38.62 14.88
N VAL A 212 34.15 39.84 15.04
CA VAL A 212 34.50 40.96 14.21
C VAL A 212 35.97 41.26 14.54
N GLU A 213 36.87 40.94 13.60
CA GLU A 213 38.28 41.33 13.70
C GLU A 213 38.29 42.85 13.94
N PRO A 214 38.94 43.36 15.03
CA PRO A 214 38.97 44.75 15.29
C PRO A 214 39.59 45.49 14.09
N ALA A 215 38.89 46.48 13.58
CA ALA A 215 39.37 47.31 12.48
C ALA A 215 40.76 47.79 12.78
N PRO A 216 41.69 47.82 11.80
CA PRO A 216 43.03 48.33 11.99
C PRO A 216 42.97 49.74 12.58
N GLN A 217 43.53 49.92 13.76
CA GLN A 217 43.68 51.28 14.31
C GLN A 217 44.68 52.00 13.42
N GLU A 218 44.23 53.04 12.68
CA GLU A 218 45.14 53.97 12.02
C GLU A 218 45.93 54.69 13.12
N LEU A 219 47.24 54.39 13.22
CA LEU A 219 48.16 55.15 14.02
C LEU A 219 48.34 56.50 13.31
N THR A 220 47.62 57.52 13.77
CA THR A 220 47.91 58.91 13.42
C THR A 220 49.11 59.30 14.26
N GLU A 221 50.33 59.18 13.69
CA GLU A 221 51.54 59.85 14.23
C GLU A 221 51.40 61.35 13.94
N ASP A 222 51.17 62.10 14.99
CA ASP A 222 51.31 63.54 14.92
C ASP A 222 52.77 63.92 14.73
N LEU A 223 53.19 64.23 13.50
CA LEU A 223 54.51 64.68 13.16
C LEU A 223 54.62 66.17 13.49
N ASN A 224 55.04 66.46 14.72
CA ASN A 224 55.43 67.80 15.09
C ASN A 224 56.82 68.14 14.51
N MET A 225 56.83 68.82 13.37
CA MET A 225 58.07 69.38 12.85
C MET A 225 58.25 70.83 13.41
N GLU A 226 59.19 70.97 14.36
CA GLU A 226 59.67 72.29 14.74
C GLU A 226 60.66 72.75 13.69
N LEU A 227 60.26 73.77 12.92
CA LEU A 227 61.12 74.46 12.01
C LEU A 227 61.83 75.61 12.76
N ARG A 228 63.10 75.40 13.16
CA ARG A 228 63.92 76.45 13.71
C ARG A 228 64.64 77.18 12.59
N VAL A 229 64.19 78.47 12.30
CA VAL A 229 64.84 79.35 11.36
C VAL A 229 65.86 80.22 12.13
N PHE A 230 67.12 79.98 11.85
CA PHE A 230 68.21 80.88 12.37
C PHE A 230 68.42 82.01 11.40
N PHE A 231 68.12 83.24 11.83
CA PHE A 231 68.53 84.43 11.12
C PHE A 231 69.90 84.77 11.54
N ASP A 232 70.84 84.74 10.61
CA ASP A 232 72.21 85.26 10.81
C ASP A 232 72.23 86.73 10.48
N THR A 233 72.33 87.61 11.47
CA THR A 233 72.47 89.02 11.33
C THR A 233 73.94 89.37 11.29
N ASN A 234 74.45 89.48 10.09
CA ASN A 234 75.79 90.08 9.93
C ASN A 234 75.66 91.38 9.11
N LYS A 235 76.28 92.34 9.71
CA LYS A 235 76.47 93.72 9.26
C LYS A 235 76.77 93.88 7.78
#